data_35ea7518a95101c48727515885fe25f4
#
_entry.id   35ea7518a95101c48727515885fe25f4
#
_cell.length_a   1.000
_cell.length_b   1.000
_cell.length_c   1.000
_cell.angle_alpha   90.00
_cell.angle_beta   90.00
_cell.angle_gamma   90.00
#
_symmetry.space_group_name_H-M   'P 1'
#
loop_
_entity.id
_entity.type
_entity.pdbx_description
1 polymer ?
#
loop_
_entity_poly.entity_id
_entity_poly.type
_entity_poly.pdbx_seq_one_letter_code
_entity_poly.pdbx_strand_id
1 'polypeptide(L)'
;DRVKDSAPITLMGGGITFFGRSQIDSTETLGAVTLSSGQNVIASVAGAPGSSTAIGNATLTLTSLTRNDYASLNVVDRVRPDIADNSLGRSGNYGRIMVTGALNGNLAPVNNVVPGVFSSLWNGGASVIDLVTYVSGRGFVPLGQSGSLTYYNPGGNNFSGATSTNNVK
;
A
#
# COMPACT_ATOMS: atom_id res chain seq x y z
N ASP A 1 -9.84 -20.02 -2.02
CA ASP A 1 -9.25 -19.53 -3.27
C ASP A 1 -10.36 -19.13 -4.24
N ARG A 2 -10.46 -17.83 -4.55
CA ARG A 2 -11.50 -17.29 -5.45
C ARG A 2 -10.96 -16.97 -6.83
N VAL A 3 -9.69 -16.67 -6.91
CA VAL A 3 -8.96 -16.40 -8.15
C VAL A 3 -7.77 -17.34 -8.18
N LYS A 4 -7.53 -17.98 -9.32
CA LYS A 4 -6.37 -18.86 -9.47
C LYS A 4 -5.09 -18.05 -9.27
N ASP A 5 -4.21 -18.49 -8.37
CA ASP A 5 -2.96 -17.81 -7.97
C ASP A 5 -2.01 -17.48 -9.15
N SER A 6 -2.17 -18.15 -10.26
CA SER A 6 -1.35 -17.96 -11.48
C SER A 6 -2.08 -17.15 -12.57
N ALA A 7 -3.33 -16.73 -12.35
CA ALA A 7 -4.07 -15.98 -13.36
C ALA A 7 -3.48 -14.57 -13.51
N PRO A 8 -3.09 -14.14 -14.72
CA PRO A 8 -2.64 -12.78 -14.94
C PRO A 8 -3.83 -11.81 -14.86
N ILE A 9 -3.59 -10.65 -14.26
CA ILE A 9 -4.60 -9.59 -14.10
C ILE A 9 -4.08 -8.31 -14.74
N THR A 10 -4.90 -7.68 -15.57
CA THR A 10 -4.59 -6.37 -16.15
C THR A 10 -5.60 -5.34 -15.66
N LEU A 11 -5.11 -4.24 -15.10
CA LEU A 11 -5.91 -3.11 -14.65
C LEU A 11 -5.75 -1.93 -15.61
N MET A 12 -6.86 -1.30 -15.96
CA MET A 12 -6.96 -0.15 -16.87
C MET A 12 -7.89 0.90 -16.23
N GLY A 13 -7.42 1.48 -15.11
CA GLY A 13 -8.25 2.39 -14.30
C GLY A 13 -9.24 1.66 -13.38
N GLY A 14 -8.94 0.43 -13.02
CA GLY A 14 -9.78 -0.40 -12.15
C GLY A 14 -9.15 -0.67 -10.79
N GLY A 15 -9.75 -1.62 -10.06
CA GLY A 15 -9.23 -1.95 -8.74
C GLY A 15 -9.48 -3.38 -8.28
N ILE A 16 -8.66 -3.79 -7.33
CA ILE A 16 -8.77 -5.05 -6.60
C ILE A 16 -8.92 -4.71 -5.12
N THR A 17 -9.90 -5.31 -4.47
CA THR A 17 -10.04 -5.22 -3.01
C THR A 17 -10.13 -6.60 -2.41
N PHE A 18 -9.21 -6.91 -1.51
CA PHE A 18 -9.22 -8.11 -0.69
C PHE A 18 -9.74 -7.77 0.69
N PHE A 19 -10.82 -8.42 1.09
CA PHE A 19 -11.38 -8.31 2.43
C PHE A 19 -11.02 -9.55 3.25
N GLY A 20 -10.23 -9.34 4.29
CA GLY A 20 -9.96 -10.35 5.30
C GLY A 20 -11.20 -10.65 6.14
N ARG A 21 -11.21 -11.80 6.81
CA ARG A 21 -12.24 -12.16 7.77
C ARG A 21 -12.03 -11.47 9.10
N SER A 22 -13.11 -11.22 9.83
CA SER A 22 -13.01 -10.75 11.21
C SER A 22 -12.32 -11.78 12.09
N GLN A 23 -11.40 -11.34 12.93
CA GLN A 23 -10.73 -12.11 13.97
C GLN A 23 -9.86 -13.29 13.50
N ILE A 24 -9.61 -13.40 12.21
CA ILE A 24 -8.80 -14.49 11.62
C ILE A 24 -7.87 -13.89 10.58
N ASP A 25 -6.61 -14.30 10.61
CA ASP A 25 -5.66 -13.97 9.54
C ASP A 25 -6.17 -14.53 8.21
N SER A 26 -6.18 -13.69 7.22
CA SER A 26 -6.66 -14.01 5.88
C SER A 26 -5.58 -13.70 4.87
N THR A 27 -5.36 -14.64 3.96
CA THR A 27 -4.38 -14.52 2.90
C THR A 27 -5.02 -14.81 1.56
N GLU A 28 -4.61 -14.09 0.53
CA GLU A 28 -4.94 -14.37 -0.86
C GLU A 28 -3.70 -14.13 -1.71
N THR A 29 -3.49 -15.00 -2.69
CA THR A 29 -2.41 -14.85 -3.68
C THR A 29 -3.03 -14.63 -5.04
N LEU A 30 -2.52 -13.66 -5.76
CA LEU A 30 -2.88 -13.37 -7.14
C LEU A 30 -1.66 -13.56 -8.04
N GLY A 31 -1.89 -13.87 -9.30
CA GLY A 31 -0.87 -13.96 -10.32
C GLY A 31 -0.19 -12.63 -10.60
N ALA A 32 0.44 -12.53 -11.75
CA ALA A 32 1.07 -11.30 -12.22
C ALA A 32 0.02 -10.20 -12.45
N VAL A 33 0.22 -9.04 -11.85
CA VAL A 33 -0.64 -7.87 -12.02
C VAL A 33 0.06 -6.84 -12.90
N THR A 34 -0.62 -6.37 -13.93
CA THR A 34 -0.16 -5.30 -14.82
C THR A 34 -1.09 -4.10 -14.72
N LEU A 35 -0.53 -2.95 -14.34
CA LEU A 35 -1.19 -1.65 -14.40
C LEU A 35 -0.97 -1.09 -15.81
N SER A 36 -1.96 -1.21 -16.68
CA SER A 36 -1.82 -0.88 -18.10
C SER A 36 -2.00 0.60 -18.35
N SER A 37 -2.96 1.24 -17.69
CA SER A 37 -3.23 2.68 -17.82
C SER A 37 -4.11 3.18 -16.68
N GLY A 38 -4.25 4.50 -16.57
CA GLY A 38 -5.17 5.18 -15.66
C GLY A 38 -4.80 5.06 -14.18
N GLN A 39 -5.71 5.48 -13.34
CA GLN A 39 -5.57 5.34 -11.88
C GLN A 39 -6.12 4.00 -11.43
N ASN A 40 -5.29 3.20 -10.81
CA ASN A 40 -5.63 1.88 -10.33
C ASN A 40 -5.62 1.85 -8.80
N VAL A 41 -6.40 0.95 -8.22
CA VAL A 41 -6.47 0.78 -6.76
C VAL A 41 -6.22 -0.68 -6.41
N ILE A 42 -5.33 -0.92 -5.45
CA ILE A 42 -5.20 -2.22 -4.82
C ILE A 42 -5.38 -2.00 -3.31
N ALA A 43 -6.37 -2.67 -2.74
CA ALA A 43 -6.70 -2.57 -1.33
C ALA A 43 -6.63 -3.93 -0.65
N SER A 44 -6.05 -3.96 0.55
CA SER A 44 -6.10 -5.10 1.45
C SER A 44 -6.67 -4.63 2.78
N VAL A 45 -7.86 -5.10 3.11
CA VAL A 45 -8.64 -4.62 4.24
C VAL A 45 -8.66 -5.67 5.33
N ALA A 46 -8.06 -5.38 6.47
CA ALA A 46 -8.16 -6.25 7.64
C ALA A 46 -9.62 -6.38 8.08
N GLY A 47 -10.01 -7.57 8.50
CA GLY A 47 -11.39 -7.83 8.88
C GLY A 47 -11.88 -6.89 9.98
N ALA A 48 -13.08 -6.36 9.84
CA ALA A 48 -13.69 -5.52 10.86
C ALA A 48 -13.86 -6.31 12.17
N PRO A 49 -13.45 -5.79 13.31
CA PRO A 49 -13.65 -6.47 14.57
C PRO A 49 -15.13 -6.44 14.98
N GLY A 50 -15.61 -7.55 15.41
CA GLY A 50 -16.84 -7.60 16.20
C GLY A 50 -16.62 -7.12 17.64
N SER A 51 -15.38 -6.95 18.06
CA SER A 51 -14.95 -6.33 19.31
C SER A 51 -13.48 -5.91 19.19
N SER A 52 -13.08 -4.94 19.95
CA SER A 52 -11.84 -4.18 19.86
C SER A 52 -10.52 -4.96 20.06
N THR A 53 -10.52 -6.25 20.25
CA THR A 53 -9.32 -6.94 20.77
C THR A 53 -8.71 -8.02 19.90
N ALA A 54 -9.35 -8.44 18.82
CA ALA A 54 -8.80 -9.50 17.97
C ALA A 54 -9.16 -9.27 16.50
N ILE A 55 -8.25 -8.59 15.80
CA ILE A 55 -8.37 -8.33 14.38
C ILE A 55 -7.39 -9.22 13.65
N GLY A 56 -7.88 -10.00 12.69
CA GLY A 56 -7.00 -10.77 11.81
C GLY A 56 -6.28 -9.87 10.80
N ASN A 57 -5.09 -10.27 10.38
CA ASN A 57 -4.40 -9.65 9.26
C ASN A 57 -5.13 -9.95 7.94
N ALA A 58 -5.03 -9.05 6.99
CA ALA A 58 -5.36 -9.34 5.60
C ALA A 58 -4.09 -9.17 4.76
N THR A 59 -3.59 -10.25 4.19
CA THR A 59 -2.39 -10.21 3.34
C THR A 59 -2.75 -10.58 1.92
N LEU A 60 -2.67 -9.62 1.03
CA LEU A 60 -2.78 -9.81 -0.42
C LEU A 60 -1.38 -9.91 -1.01
N THR A 61 -1.09 -11.02 -1.65
CA THR A 61 0.21 -11.28 -2.28
C THR A 61 0.05 -11.30 -3.80
N LEU A 62 0.89 -10.54 -4.49
CA LEU A 62 1.00 -10.55 -5.95
C LEU A 62 2.28 -11.29 -6.34
N THR A 63 2.22 -12.16 -7.34
CA THR A 63 3.44 -12.84 -7.81
C THR A 63 4.40 -11.89 -8.51
N SER A 64 3.90 -10.87 -9.17
CA SER A 64 4.67 -9.71 -9.66
C SER A 64 3.76 -8.52 -9.87
N LEU A 65 4.33 -7.32 -9.93
CA LEU A 65 3.62 -6.10 -10.26
C LEU A 65 4.38 -5.33 -11.33
N THR A 66 3.70 -5.01 -12.43
CA THR A 66 4.25 -4.23 -13.54
C THR A 66 3.43 -2.97 -13.73
N ARG A 67 4.09 -1.83 -13.90
CA ARG A 67 3.45 -0.57 -14.22
C ARG A 67 3.89 -0.08 -15.59
N ASN A 68 2.95 0.12 -16.47
CA ASN A 68 3.19 0.81 -17.74
C ASN A 68 3.19 2.34 -17.51
N ASP A 69 3.78 3.07 -18.44
CA ASP A 69 3.70 4.52 -18.45
C ASP A 69 2.23 4.97 -18.45
N TYR A 70 1.95 6.12 -17.85
CA TYR A 70 0.60 6.68 -17.69
C TYR A 70 -0.34 5.91 -16.74
N ALA A 71 0.14 4.85 -16.09
CA ALA A 71 -0.60 4.20 -15.00
C ALA A 71 -0.12 4.70 -13.64
N SER A 72 -1.03 4.86 -12.71
CA SER A 72 -0.73 5.10 -11.30
C SER A 72 -1.41 4.06 -10.42
N LEU A 73 -0.90 3.88 -9.21
CA LEU A 73 -1.45 2.95 -8.24
C LEU A 73 -1.69 3.63 -6.90
N ASN A 74 -2.91 3.51 -6.42
CA ASN A 74 -3.26 3.80 -5.04
C ASN A 74 -3.30 2.49 -4.25
N VAL A 75 -2.43 2.36 -3.25
CA VAL A 75 -2.43 1.22 -2.33
C VAL A 75 -3.11 1.62 -1.02
N VAL A 76 -4.08 0.82 -0.60
CA VAL A 76 -4.96 1.20 0.50
C VAL A 76 -5.15 0.03 1.46
N ASP A 77 -5.01 0.29 2.76
CA ASP A 77 -5.75 -0.43 3.78
C ASP A 77 -6.97 0.45 4.12
N ARG A 78 -8.15 0.03 3.73
CA ARG A 78 -9.36 0.78 4.08
C ARG A 78 -9.51 0.80 5.58
N VAL A 79 -9.28 1.97 6.12
CA VAL A 79 -9.40 2.26 7.54
C VAL A 79 -10.80 1.88 8.02
N ARG A 80 -10.82 1.11 9.06
CA ARG A 80 -12.00 0.96 9.88
C ARG A 80 -12.29 2.30 10.57
N PRO A 81 -13.55 2.64 10.80
CA PRO A 81 -13.92 3.93 11.39
C PRO A 81 -13.28 4.22 12.77
N ASP A 82 -12.78 3.18 13.42
CA ASP A 82 -12.21 3.21 14.77
C ASP A 82 -10.68 3.35 14.80
N ILE A 83 -10.01 3.40 13.65
CA ILE A 83 -8.55 3.58 13.56
C ILE A 83 -8.23 4.81 12.70
N ALA A 84 -7.69 5.82 13.35
CA ALA A 84 -7.37 7.11 12.73
C ALA A 84 -6.16 7.07 11.78
N ASP A 85 -5.44 5.95 11.67
CA ASP A 85 -4.18 5.86 10.95
C ASP A 85 -4.25 4.91 9.77
N ASN A 86 -3.53 5.24 8.69
CA ASN A 86 -3.24 4.27 7.64
C ASN A 86 -2.36 3.18 8.20
N SER A 87 -2.92 2.02 8.24
CA SER A 87 -2.32 0.85 8.84
C SER A 87 -1.63 -0.05 7.82
N LEU A 88 -1.66 0.31 6.53
CA LEU A 88 -1.08 -0.50 5.46
C LEU A 88 0.38 -0.87 5.75
N GLY A 89 0.65 -2.16 5.78
CA GLY A 89 1.98 -2.70 6.02
C GLY A 89 2.53 -2.53 7.44
N ARG A 90 1.74 -2.10 8.42
CA ARG A 90 2.14 -2.10 9.83
C ARG A 90 2.33 -3.52 10.37
N SER A 91 3.10 -3.65 11.45
CA SER A 91 3.10 -4.86 12.26
C SER A 91 1.84 -4.92 13.10
N GLY A 92 1.18 -6.06 13.16
CA GLY A 92 -0.09 -6.24 13.86
C GLY A 92 -1.22 -6.59 12.89
N ASN A 93 -2.43 -6.37 13.29
CA ASN A 93 -3.64 -6.83 12.60
C ASN A 93 -4.09 -5.83 11.52
N TYR A 94 -3.37 -5.76 10.42
CA TYR A 94 -3.58 -4.76 9.37
C TYR A 94 -3.54 -5.36 7.97
N GLY A 95 -3.97 -4.57 6.99
CA GLY A 95 -3.84 -4.90 5.58
C GLY A 95 -2.39 -4.86 5.11
N ARG A 96 -2.00 -5.82 4.29
CA ARG A 96 -0.69 -5.88 3.63
C ARG A 96 -0.86 -6.18 2.16
N ILE A 97 -0.09 -5.50 1.34
CA ILE A 97 0.00 -5.78 -0.10
C ILE A 97 1.46 -6.12 -0.39
N MET A 98 1.70 -7.39 -0.64
CA MET A 98 3.03 -7.96 -0.84
C MET A 98 3.26 -8.26 -2.33
N VAL A 99 4.52 -8.18 -2.77
CA VAL A 99 4.95 -8.65 -4.09
C VAL A 99 6.11 -9.61 -3.87
N THR A 100 5.95 -10.87 -4.25
CA THR A 100 6.98 -11.90 -4.03
C THR A 100 8.02 -11.94 -5.14
N GLY A 101 7.67 -11.50 -6.33
CA GLY A 101 8.57 -11.40 -7.47
C GLY A 101 9.01 -9.98 -7.76
N ALA A 102 9.07 -9.62 -9.03
CA ALA A 102 9.62 -8.34 -9.46
C ALA A 102 8.61 -7.18 -9.37
N LEU A 103 9.13 -6.02 -9.00
CA LEU A 103 8.51 -4.71 -9.21
C LEU A 103 9.06 -4.14 -10.53
N ASN A 104 8.25 -4.19 -11.59
CA ASN A 104 8.66 -3.85 -12.96
C ASN A 104 8.04 -2.53 -13.43
N GLY A 105 8.52 -2.00 -14.56
CA GLY A 105 7.95 -0.80 -15.16
C GLY A 105 8.12 0.44 -14.27
N ASN A 106 9.37 0.72 -13.88
CA ASN A 106 9.72 1.86 -13.03
C ASN A 106 9.10 1.83 -11.62
N LEU A 107 8.77 0.64 -11.09
CA LEU A 107 8.31 0.48 -9.70
C LEU A 107 9.45 0.21 -8.71
N ALA A 108 10.69 0.03 -9.18
CA ALA A 108 11.83 -0.08 -8.27
C ALA A 108 11.94 1.20 -7.42
N PRO A 109 12.08 1.09 -6.09
CA PRO A 109 12.17 2.28 -5.23
C PRO A 109 13.36 3.16 -5.62
N VAL A 110 13.10 4.45 -5.79
CA VAL A 110 14.13 5.49 -6.01
C VAL A 110 14.12 6.40 -4.79
N ASN A 111 15.25 6.53 -4.11
CA ASN A 111 15.35 7.26 -2.84
C ASN A 111 14.27 6.82 -1.82
N ASN A 112 14.04 5.50 -1.76
CA ASN A 112 13.01 4.89 -0.91
C ASN A 112 11.55 5.23 -1.28
N VAL A 113 11.29 5.82 -2.41
CA VAL A 113 9.93 6.06 -2.93
C VAL A 113 9.67 5.12 -4.10
N VAL A 114 8.51 4.46 -4.12
CA VAL A 114 8.06 3.68 -5.28
C VAL A 114 7.38 4.63 -6.26
N PRO A 115 7.97 4.85 -7.45
CA PRO A 115 7.44 5.84 -8.39
C PRO A 115 6.04 5.48 -8.90
N GLY A 116 5.15 6.48 -8.96
CA GLY A 116 3.78 6.28 -9.46
C GLY A 116 2.86 5.50 -8.52
N VAL A 117 3.31 5.23 -7.28
CA VAL A 117 2.51 4.61 -6.23
C VAL A 117 2.31 5.60 -5.09
N PHE A 118 1.09 5.70 -4.63
CA PHE A 118 0.72 6.52 -3.48
C PHE A 118 -0.27 5.76 -2.59
N SER A 119 -0.46 6.24 -1.39
CA SER A 119 -1.48 5.71 -0.49
C SER A 119 -2.41 6.84 -0.07
N SER A 120 -3.70 6.62 -0.24
CA SER A 120 -4.70 7.54 0.30
C SER A 120 -5.09 7.11 1.69
N LEU A 121 -5.03 8.07 2.61
CA LEU A 121 -5.35 7.91 4.01
C LEU A 121 -6.66 8.60 4.33
N TRP A 122 -7.45 7.99 5.17
CA TRP A 122 -8.52 8.69 5.86
C TRP A 122 -8.05 9.01 7.28
N ASN A 123 -7.85 10.27 7.58
CA ASN A 123 -7.49 10.71 8.92
C ASN A 123 -8.60 11.62 9.47
N GLY A 124 -9.57 11.03 10.14
CA GLY A 124 -10.56 11.73 10.96
C GLY A 124 -11.36 12.87 10.27
N GLY A 125 -11.55 12.80 8.94
CA GLY A 125 -12.29 13.81 8.19
C GLY A 125 -11.54 14.43 7.02
N ALA A 126 -10.26 14.12 6.85
CA ALA A 126 -9.48 14.57 5.70
C ALA A 126 -8.84 13.37 4.97
N SER A 127 -8.90 13.39 3.65
CA SER A 127 -8.12 12.45 2.83
C SER A 127 -6.71 13.00 2.68
N VAL A 128 -5.73 12.27 3.17
CA VAL A 128 -4.31 12.59 3.00
C VAL A 128 -3.71 11.61 1.99
N ILE A 129 -2.95 12.14 1.04
CA ILE A 129 -2.17 11.33 0.10
C ILE A 129 -0.74 11.28 0.61
N ASP A 130 -0.18 10.08 0.71
CA ASP A 130 1.20 9.88 1.11
C ASP A 130 1.99 9.14 0.02
N LEU A 131 3.30 9.45 -0.07
CA LEU A 131 4.22 8.67 -0.86
C LEU A 131 4.43 7.30 -0.22
N VAL A 132 4.80 6.33 -1.03
CA VAL A 132 4.88 4.93 -0.60
C VAL A 132 6.28 4.38 -0.82
N THR A 133 6.75 3.60 0.14
CA THR A 133 7.93 2.75 0.01
C THR A 133 7.54 1.28 -0.03
N TYR A 134 8.49 0.42 -0.36
CA TYR A 134 8.34 -1.03 -0.26
C TYR A 134 9.33 -1.59 0.75
N VAL A 135 8.83 -2.23 1.78
CA VAL A 135 9.63 -2.81 2.87
C VAL A 135 9.48 -4.33 2.85
N SER A 136 10.60 -5.04 2.84
CA SER A 136 10.59 -6.51 2.91
C SER A 136 9.83 -7.00 4.16
N GLY A 137 8.94 -7.97 3.98
CA GLY A 137 8.09 -8.52 5.04
C GLY A 137 6.88 -7.65 5.44
N ARG A 138 6.80 -6.40 4.95
CA ARG A 138 5.69 -5.50 5.21
C ARG A 138 4.90 -5.12 3.94
N GLY A 139 5.56 -5.19 2.77
CA GLY A 139 4.99 -4.78 1.49
C GLY A 139 5.01 -3.26 1.28
N PHE A 140 3.99 -2.73 0.64
CA PHE A 140 3.83 -1.29 0.47
C PHE A 140 3.50 -0.62 1.80
N VAL A 141 4.23 0.45 2.11
CA VAL A 141 4.10 1.21 3.37
C VAL A 141 4.14 2.70 3.08
N PRO A 142 3.18 3.48 3.57
CA PRO A 142 3.26 4.94 3.50
C PRO A 142 4.52 5.46 4.21
N LEU A 143 5.19 6.46 3.63
CA LEU A 143 6.45 6.97 4.17
C LEU A 143 6.34 7.47 5.60
N GLY A 144 5.26 8.15 5.93
CA GLY A 144 5.01 8.62 7.29
C GLY A 144 4.87 7.51 8.33
N GLN A 145 4.76 6.26 7.91
CA GLN A 145 4.56 5.10 8.77
C GLN A 145 5.64 4.02 8.63
N SER A 146 6.64 4.24 7.80
CA SER A 146 7.69 3.24 7.57
C SER A 146 8.55 2.94 8.80
N GLY A 147 8.55 3.82 9.79
CA GLY A 147 9.27 3.69 11.06
C GLY A 147 10.79 3.79 10.94
N SER A 148 11.32 3.71 9.72
CA SER A 148 12.76 3.75 9.45
C SER A 148 13.15 4.77 8.37
N LEU A 149 12.18 5.47 7.81
CA LEU A 149 12.44 6.49 6.81
C LEU A 149 12.05 7.85 7.38
N THR A 150 13.05 8.66 7.65
CA THR A 150 12.86 10.08 7.90
C THR A 150 12.70 10.77 6.56
N TYR A 151 11.55 11.35 6.31
CA TYR A 151 11.44 12.37 5.28
C TYR A 151 11.49 13.74 5.93
N TYR A 152 12.06 14.67 5.22
CA TYR A 152 12.14 16.04 5.68
C TYR A 152 10.75 16.68 5.56
N ASN A 153 10.15 17.00 6.69
CA ASN A 153 8.91 17.79 6.75
C ASN A 153 9.26 19.15 7.35
N PRO A 154 9.58 20.14 6.52
CA PRO A 154 9.80 21.49 7.03
C PRO A 154 8.47 22.01 7.57
N GLY A 155 8.40 22.37 8.82
CA GLY A 155 7.23 23.02 9.42
C GLY A 155 6.94 24.37 8.75
N GLY A 156 6.61 24.34 7.47
CA GLY A 156 6.41 25.49 6.60
C GLY A 156 6.98 25.27 5.19
N ASN A 157 6.91 26.25 4.32
CA ASN A 157 7.40 26.19 2.94
C ASN A 157 8.93 26.31 2.80
N ASN A 158 9.69 25.88 3.81
CA ASN A 158 11.14 26.05 3.82
C ASN A 158 11.84 24.70 3.71
N PHE A 159 12.61 24.53 2.64
CA PHE A 159 13.43 23.35 2.38
C PHE A 159 14.87 23.48 2.93
N SER A 160 15.17 24.53 3.71
CA SER A 160 16.48 24.67 4.33
C SER A 160 16.74 23.52 5.30
N GLY A 161 17.85 22.84 5.13
CA GLY A 161 18.19 21.63 5.91
C GLY A 161 17.82 20.30 5.26
N ALA A 162 17.09 20.30 4.13
CA ALA A 162 16.92 19.07 3.35
C ALA A 162 18.24 18.69 2.68
N THR A 163 18.55 17.41 2.71
CA THR A 163 19.72 16.83 2.03
C THR A 163 19.27 16.03 0.81
N SER A 164 20.19 15.68 -0.08
CA SER A 164 19.89 14.84 -1.24
C SER A 164 19.35 13.44 -0.89
N THR A 165 19.48 13.02 0.34
CA THR A 165 18.99 11.74 0.85
C THR A 165 17.62 11.83 1.53
N ASN A 166 17.12 13.05 1.74
CA ASN A 166 15.79 13.23 2.32
C ASN A 166 14.71 13.17 1.25
N ASN A 167 13.63 12.48 1.55
CA ASN A 167 12.39 12.63 0.81
C ASN A 167 11.64 13.84 1.38
N VAL A 168 11.23 14.75 0.54
CA VAL A 168 10.50 15.97 0.92
C VAL A 168 9.01 15.74 0.65
N LYS A 169 8.18 15.99 1.66
CA LYS A 169 6.74 15.90 1.58
C LYS A 169 6.09 17.29 1.55
#